data_95da327dd46455faddcdb8bc0e469b2f
#
_entry.id   95da327dd46455faddcdb8bc0e469b2f
#
_cell.length_a   1.000
_cell.length_b   1.000
_cell.length_c   1.000
_cell.angle_alpha   90.00
_cell.angle_beta   90.00
_cell.angle_gamma   90.00
#
_symmetry.space_group_name_H-M   'P 1'
#
loop_
_entity.id
_entity.type
_entity.pdbx_description
1 polymer ?
#
loop_
_entity_poly.entity_id
_entity_poly.type
_entity_poly.pdbx_seq_one_letter_code
_entity_poly.pdbx_strand_id
1 'polypeptide(L)'
;MPEGVITSLEQVTTEWLTEVLSSNGALTHGAVATFDVDTGRGNWSASASLTVRYVARSQGTMPRRLFLKIVDADLGEEFFGPSEVNYYTRDYAGLDAAPLIHCYDAVYSEEKRRYHLLLDDLSETHVEASEKAPTLEYGLALAEGLAALHAHWWGARRLAEAGAPIHSAEHIRRFVDIAQPGAAHILNQFSTALEPHWPELVHTLYAQHPQAMIARTQDDSGFTLIHGDVGHNNILVPRHGDRPIYLIDRQPFDWSLTTWLGVYDLAYAMVLDWEIERRRQLEMPVLSHYHERLVKQGVIGYGWEQLFDDYRLCVAMGVYIATEYCRGGVNGRWISAWLPMLQRSLTACDDLRCSELW
;
A
#
# COMPACT_ATOMS: atom_id res chain seq x y z
N MET A 1 9.62 -20.69 17.31
CA MET A 1 10.00 -19.67 16.31
C MET A 1 11.41 -19.21 16.64
N PRO A 2 12.31 -19.01 15.65
CA PRO A 2 13.63 -18.46 15.95
C PRO A 2 13.47 -17.14 16.68
N GLU A 3 14.10 -17.02 17.84
CA GLU A 3 13.98 -15.84 18.66
C GLU A 3 14.87 -14.72 18.08
N GLY A 4 14.26 -13.79 17.37
CA GLY A 4 14.90 -12.53 17.03
C GLY A 4 14.73 -12.06 15.58
N VAL A 5 14.73 -10.74 15.43
CA VAL A 5 14.70 -10.10 14.12
C VAL A 5 16.05 -10.26 13.40
N ILE A 6 16.01 -10.65 12.12
CA ILE A 6 17.17 -10.58 11.21
C ILE A 6 17.41 -9.10 10.87
N THR A 7 18.62 -8.62 11.11
CA THR A 7 19.01 -7.24 10.87
C THR A 7 20.09 -7.10 9.78
N SER A 8 20.68 -8.21 9.35
CA SER A 8 21.64 -8.26 8.25
C SER A 8 21.64 -9.63 7.56
N LEU A 9 22.10 -9.69 6.32
CA LEU A 9 22.17 -10.94 5.53
C LEU A 9 23.12 -11.97 6.13
N GLU A 10 24.15 -11.56 6.87
CA GLU A 10 25.10 -12.45 7.51
C GLU A 10 24.47 -13.33 8.61
N GLN A 11 23.30 -12.95 9.11
CA GLN A 11 22.54 -13.72 10.09
C GLN A 11 21.70 -14.85 9.46
N VAL A 12 21.55 -14.84 8.14
CA VAL A 12 20.83 -15.90 7.43
C VAL A 12 21.71 -17.13 7.33
N THR A 13 21.26 -18.23 7.94
CA THR A 13 21.97 -19.53 7.93
C THR A 13 21.05 -20.65 7.47
N THR A 14 21.62 -21.78 7.14
CA THR A 14 20.86 -23.01 6.82
C THR A 14 20.02 -23.48 7.99
N GLU A 15 20.53 -23.31 9.22
CA GLU A 15 19.82 -23.63 10.46
C GLU A 15 18.59 -22.73 10.66
N TRP A 16 18.78 -21.41 10.52
CA TRP A 16 17.66 -20.46 10.61
C TRP A 16 16.58 -20.73 9.56
N LEU A 17 16.96 -20.90 8.29
CA LEU A 17 16.00 -21.24 7.23
C LEU A 17 15.28 -22.56 7.50
N THR A 18 15.99 -23.57 8.00
CA THR A 18 15.38 -24.85 8.37
C THR A 18 14.36 -24.68 9.49
N GLU A 19 14.70 -23.93 10.53
CA GLU A 19 13.81 -23.67 11.67
C GLU A 19 12.56 -22.90 11.23
N VAL A 20 12.71 -21.81 10.48
CA VAL A 20 11.59 -21.01 9.96
C VAL A 20 10.66 -21.87 9.09
N LEU A 21 11.20 -22.57 8.09
CA LEU A 21 10.40 -23.38 7.17
C LEU A 21 9.74 -24.58 7.86
N SER A 22 10.35 -25.11 8.91
CA SER A 22 9.76 -26.19 9.72
C SER A 22 8.64 -25.66 10.61
N SER A 23 8.84 -24.52 11.26
CA SER A 23 7.84 -23.89 12.14
C SER A 23 6.60 -23.42 11.38
N ASN A 24 6.76 -22.98 10.15
CA ASN A 24 5.69 -22.58 9.25
C ASN A 24 4.96 -23.80 8.60
N GLY A 25 5.56 -24.97 8.64
CA GLY A 25 5.04 -26.20 8.02
C GLY A 25 5.41 -26.39 6.54
N ALA A 26 6.19 -25.48 5.95
CA ALA A 26 6.68 -25.61 4.58
C ALA A 26 7.73 -26.73 4.44
N LEU A 27 8.42 -27.08 5.52
CA LEU A 27 9.33 -28.21 5.63
C LEU A 27 8.84 -29.15 6.75
N THR A 28 8.23 -30.27 6.39
CA THR A 28 7.69 -31.25 7.36
C THR A 28 8.71 -32.27 7.81
N HIS A 29 9.78 -32.48 7.02
CA HIS A 29 10.90 -33.36 7.33
C HIS A 29 12.15 -32.93 6.55
N GLY A 30 13.34 -33.06 7.14
CA GLY A 30 14.62 -32.73 6.51
C GLY A 30 15.18 -31.39 6.96
N ALA A 31 16.02 -30.80 6.12
CA ALA A 31 16.66 -29.50 6.39
C ALA A 31 17.04 -28.77 5.09
N VAL A 32 17.33 -27.49 5.20
CA VAL A 32 18.02 -26.72 4.16
C VAL A 32 19.49 -27.18 4.11
N ALA A 33 19.94 -27.59 2.93
CA ALA A 33 21.32 -28.02 2.71
C ALA A 33 22.25 -26.85 2.39
N THR A 34 21.81 -25.98 1.46
CA THR A 34 22.54 -24.79 1.03
C THR A 34 21.55 -23.76 0.49
N PHE A 35 21.98 -22.52 0.40
CA PHE A 35 21.27 -21.48 -0.32
C PHE A 35 22.26 -20.52 -1.01
N ASP A 36 21.82 -19.94 -2.12
CA ASP A 36 22.52 -18.86 -2.79
C ASP A 36 21.77 -17.56 -2.54
N VAL A 37 22.49 -16.43 -2.47
CA VAL A 37 21.94 -15.10 -2.19
C VAL A 37 22.19 -14.20 -3.39
N ASP A 38 21.12 -13.61 -3.92
CA ASP A 38 21.18 -12.54 -4.89
C ASP A 38 20.62 -11.25 -4.25
N THR A 39 21.48 -10.25 -4.10
CA THR A 39 21.16 -9.05 -3.31
C THR A 39 20.57 -7.94 -4.15
N GLY A 40 19.47 -7.36 -3.67
CA GLY A 40 18.86 -6.12 -4.13
C GLY A 40 18.91 -5.01 -3.09
N ARG A 41 18.52 -3.81 -3.48
CA ARG A 41 18.34 -2.67 -2.57
C ARG A 41 17.06 -1.93 -2.91
N GLY A 42 16.18 -1.76 -1.92
CA GLY A 42 15.09 -0.80 -1.95
C GLY A 42 15.53 0.58 -1.43
N ASN A 43 14.63 1.53 -1.41
CA ASN A 43 14.90 2.89 -0.88
C ASN A 43 15.22 2.86 0.62
N TRP A 44 14.55 2.01 1.39
CA TRP A 44 14.57 1.93 2.86
C TRP A 44 14.91 0.53 3.37
N SER A 45 15.20 -0.41 2.47
CA SER A 45 15.41 -1.82 2.82
C SER A 45 16.61 -2.42 2.12
N ALA A 46 17.25 -3.37 2.78
CA ALA A 46 18.08 -4.38 2.11
C ALA A 46 17.17 -5.55 1.73
N SER A 47 17.29 -6.06 0.51
CA SER A 47 16.54 -7.20 0.05
C SER A 47 17.47 -8.26 -0.56
N ALA A 48 17.05 -9.52 -0.52
CA ALA A 48 17.75 -10.61 -1.17
C ALA A 48 16.76 -11.68 -1.65
N SER A 49 17.00 -12.19 -2.87
CA SER A 49 16.43 -13.44 -3.34
C SER A 49 17.30 -14.59 -2.89
N LEU A 50 16.71 -15.55 -2.20
CA LEU A 50 17.38 -16.75 -1.70
C LEU A 50 16.98 -17.95 -2.55
N THR A 51 17.94 -18.59 -3.21
CA THR A 51 17.71 -19.87 -3.91
C THR A 51 18.08 -21.03 -3.00
N VAL A 52 17.07 -21.74 -2.48
CA VAL A 52 17.21 -22.75 -1.44
C VAL A 52 17.30 -24.14 -2.03
N ARG A 53 18.21 -24.98 -1.48
CA ARG A 53 18.34 -26.42 -1.76
C ARG A 53 18.22 -27.21 -0.47
N TYR A 54 17.51 -28.32 -0.54
CA TYR A 54 17.21 -29.17 0.61
C TYR A 54 18.07 -30.44 0.62
N VAL A 55 18.26 -31.01 1.80
CA VAL A 55 18.90 -32.33 1.92
C VAL A 55 18.04 -33.41 1.25
N ALA A 56 18.68 -34.50 0.83
CA ALA A 56 17.96 -35.59 0.18
C ALA A 56 16.85 -36.14 1.09
N ARG A 57 15.69 -36.46 0.50
CA ARG A 57 14.48 -36.96 1.18
C ARG A 57 13.77 -35.97 2.08
N SER A 58 14.06 -34.67 2.00
CA SER A 58 13.22 -33.63 2.62
C SER A 58 11.80 -33.70 2.08
N GLN A 59 10.81 -33.32 2.91
CA GLN A 59 9.37 -33.36 2.61
C GLN A 59 8.70 -32.03 3.00
N GLY A 60 7.64 -31.68 2.31
CA GLY A 60 6.87 -30.44 2.48
C GLY A 60 6.66 -29.74 1.15
N THR A 61 6.22 -28.50 1.17
CA THR A 61 6.12 -27.63 -0.02
C THR A 61 7.49 -27.24 -0.56
N MET A 62 8.48 -27.12 0.34
CA MET A 62 9.90 -26.88 0.04
C MET A 62 10.09 -25.74 -0.97
N PRO A 63 9.79 -24.48 -0.62
CA PRO A 63 9.95 -23.35 -1.53
C PRO A 63 11.40 -23.24 -1.99
N ARG A 64 11.60 -23.14 -3.30
CA ARG A 64 12.94 -23.04 -3.88
C ARG A 64 13.48 -21.62 -3.92
N ARG A 65 12.58 -20.65 -3.95
CA ARG A 65 12.92 -19.23 -4.02
C ARG A 65 12.19 -18.48 -2.94
N LEU A 66 12.94 -17.74 -2.15
CA LEU A 66 12.43 -16.92 -1.06
C LEU A 66 12.92 -15.49 -1.24
N PHE A 67 12.11 -14.53 -0.88
CA PHE A 67 12.48 -13.12 -0.84
C PHE A 67 12.59 -12.66 0.61
N LEU A 68 13.80 -12.24 0.99
CA LEU A 68 14.06 -11.66 2.31
C LEU A 68 14.13 -10.14 2.19
N LYS A 69 13.29 -9.44 2.96
CA LYS A 69 13.32 -7.99 3.13
C LYS A 69 13.74 -7.66 4.56
N ILE A 70 14.75 -6.80 4.71
CA ILE A 70 15.24 -6.31 6.00
C ILE A 70 15.09 -4.80 5.99
N VAL A 71 14.35 -4.25 6.94
CA VAL A 71 14.02 -2.83 6.99
C VAL A 71 14.61 -2.18 8.23
N ASP A 72 15.27 -1.03 8.01
CA ASP A 72 15.59 -0.07 9.06
C ASP A 72 14.36 0.78 9.34
N ALA A 73 13.77 0.62 10.50
CA ALA A 73 12.58 1.37 10.90
C ALA A 73 12.90 2.71 11.59
N ASP A 74 14.17 3.06 11.72
CA ASP A 74 14.64 4.32 12.30
C ASP A 74 15.32 5.18 11.21
N LEU A 75 14.57 6.09 10.66
CA LEU A 75 15.02 7.01 9.62
C LEU A 75 15.25 8.43 10.17
N GLY A 76 15.54 8.55 11.46
CA GLY A 76 15.77 9.81 12.15
C GLY A 76 14.45 10.49 12.56
N GLU A 77 13.89 11.34 11.68
CA GLU A 77 12.63 12.04 11.97
C GLU A 77 11.38 11.18 11.68
N GLU A 78 11.55 10.06 10.97
CA GLU A 78 10.46 9.17 10.59
C GLU A 78 10.61 7.80 11.24
N PHE A 79 9.50 7.28 11.71
CA PHE A 79 9.44 6.00 12.38
C PHE A 79 8.49 5.05 11.67
N PHE A 80 8.97 3.84 11.38
CA PHE A 80 8.16 2.76 10.87
C PHE A 80 7.69 1.88 12.02
N GLY A 81 6.39 1.80 12.22
CA GLY A 81 5.79 0.84 13.14
C GLY A 81 5.75 -0.59 12.56
N PRO A 82 5.08 -1.52 13.27
CA PRO A 82 4.94 -2.91 12.84
C PRO A 82 3.88 -3.10 11.73
N SER A 83 3.47 -2.05 11.02
CA SER A 83 2.35 -2.07 10.08
C SER A 83 2.50 -3.18 9.03
N GLU A 84 3.66 -3.27 8.37
CA GLU A 84 3.91 -4.26 7.34
C GLU A 84 4.02 -5.70 7.92
N VAL A 85 4.62 -5.87 9.09
CA VAL A 85 4.65 -7.17 9.78
C VAL A 85 3.24 -7.62 10.15
N ASN A 86 2.42 -6.71 10.71
CA ASN A 86 1.03 -7.00 11.06
C ASN A 86 0.18 -7.35 9.83
N TYR A 87 0.46 -6.73 8.68
CA TYR A 87 -0.22 -7.01 7.42
C TYR A 87 -0.15 -8.50 7.04
N TYR A 88 1.02 -9.14 7.23
CA TYR A 88 1.23 -10.55 6.91
C TYR A 88 0.87 -11.50 8.06
N THR A 89 1.01 -11.09 9.31
CA THR A 89 0.95 -12.02 10.45
C THR A 89 -0.35 -11.95 11.26
N ARG A 90 -1.04 -10.82 11.21
CA ARG A 90 -2.21 -10.56 12.06
C ARG A 90 -3.45 -10.12 11.28
N ASP A 91 -3.31 -9.07 10.48
CA ASP A 91 -4.47 -8.32 9.99
C ASP A 91 -5.32 -9.12 9.00
N TYR A 92 -4.68 -9.99 8.22
CA TYR A 92 -5.34 -10.83 7.21
C TYR A 92 -5.03 -12.31 7.38
N ALA A 93 -4.56 -12.74 8.55
CA ALA A 93 -4.29 -14.13 8.84
C ALA A 93 -5.56 -14.99 8.65
N GLY A 94 -5.46 -16.02 7.82
CA GLY A 94 -6.57 -16.92 7.49
C GLY A 94 -7.57 -16.39 6.47
N LEU A 95 -7.31 -15.27 5.81
CA LEU A 95 -8.10 -14.77 4.69
C LEU A 95 -7.51 -15.27 3.36
N ASP A 96 -7.98 -16.43 2.89
CA ASP A 96 -7.45 -17.07 1.66
C ASP A 96 -7.60 -16.20 0.39
N ALA A 97 -8.59 -15.30 0.37
CA ALA A 97 -8.83 -14.40 -0.75
C ALA A 97 -7.98 -13.12 -0.73
N ALA A 98 -7.15 -12.93 0.31
CA ALA A 98 -6.29 -11.76 0.40
C ALA A 98 -5.21 -11.79 -0.69
N PRO A 99 -4.97 -10.68 -1.40
CA PRO A 99 -3.92 -10.59 -2.41
C PRO A 99 -2.52 -10.42 -1.76
N LEU A 100 -2.18 -11.30 -0.83
CA LEU A 100 -0.92 -11.30 -0.10
C LEU A 100 0.00 -12.42 -0.60
N ILE A 101 1.29 -12.11 -0.68
CA ILE A 101 2.32 -13.13 -0.90
C ILE A 101 2.40 -14.03 0.34
N HIS A 102 2.63 -15.31 0.14
CA HIS A 102 2.83 -16.21 1.27
C HIS A 102 4.05 -15.80 2.11
N CYS A 103 3.82 -15.62 3.40
CA CYS A 103 4.82 -15.20 4.37
C CYS A 103 5.25 -16.38 5.22
N TYR A 104 6.55 -16.67 5.24
CA TYR A 104 7.14 -17.74 6.04
C TYR A 104 7.57 -17.27 7.43
N ASP A 105 8.05 -16.02 7.50
CA ASP A 105 8.42 -15.38 8.75
C ASP A 105 8.34 -13.86 8.62
N ALA A 106 7.90 -13.20 9.69
CA ALA A 106 7.87 -11.76 9.77
C ALA A 106 8.00 -11.33 11.24
N VAL A 107 9.05 -10.59 11.56
CA VAL A 107 9.37 -10.20 12.93
C VAL A 107 9.72 -8.71 12.99
N TYR A 108 9.05 -7.98 13.86
CA TYR A 108 9.37 -6.61 14.24
C TYR A 108 10.01 -6.56 15.62
N SER A 109 11.08 -5.79 15.76
CA SER A 109 11.72 -5.50 17.04
C SER A 109 11.66 -4.01 17.34
N GLU A 110 10.91 -3.63 18.36
CA GLU A 110 10.84 -2.26 18.86
C GLU A 110 12.19 -1.80 19.41
N GLU A 111 12.89 -2.66 20.16
CA GLU A 111 14.21 -2.39 20.73
C GLU A 111 15.26 -2.05 19.67
N LYS A 112 15.30 -2.87 18.60
CA LYS A 112 16.28 -2.71 17.52
C LYS A 112 15.81 -1.72 16.45
N ARG A 113 14.54 -1.34 16.47
CA ARG A 113 13.89 -0.55 15.39
C ARG A 113 14.17 -1.15 14.01
N ARG A 114 13.93 -2.46 13.89
CA ARG A 114 14.16 -3.26 12.69
C ARG A 114 13.02 -4.24 12.52
N TYR A 115 12.75 -4.60 11.29
CA TYR A 115 11.94 -5.76 10.99
C TYR A 115 12.47 -6.51 9.76
N HIS A 116 12.07 -7.76 9.64
CA HIS A 116 12.29 -8.54 8.43
C HIS A 116 11.02 -9.27 8.02
N LEU A 117 10.95 -9.58 6.73
CA LEU A 117 9.93 -10.43 6.12
C LEU A 117 10.63 -11.50 5.29
N LEU A 118 10.20 -12.77 5.41
CA LEU A 118 10.58 -13.85 4.53
C LEU A 118 9.37 -14.33 3.75
N LEU A 119 9.32 -14.03 2.46
CA LEU A 119 8.18 -14.23 1.57
C LEU A 119 8.51 -15.21 0.44
N ASP A 120 7.49 -15.69 -0.29
CA ASP A 120 7.73 -16.29 -1.61
C ASP A 120 8.38 -15.27 -2.55
N ASP A 121 9.39 -15.68 -3.29
CA ASP A 121 9.97 -14.89 -4.37
C ASP A 121 9.17 -15.11 -5.66
N LEU A 122 8.41 -14.11 -6.06
CA LEU A 122 7.57 -14.14 -7.25
C LEU A 122 8.24 -13.57 -8.51
N SER A 123 9.50 -13.19 -8.47
CA SER A 123 10.21 -12.50 -9.57
C SER A 123 10.21 -13.25 -10.91
N GLU A 124 10.08 -14.57 -10.92
CA GLU A 124 9.97 -15.36 -12.15
C GLU A 124 8.55 -15.29 -12.79
N THR A 125 7.54 -15.02 -12.00
CA THR A 125 6.13 -15.13 -12.41
C THR A 125 5.41 -13.80 -12.48
N HIS A 126 5.89 -12.79 -11.73
CA HIS A 126 5.30 -11.47 -11.62
C HIS A 126 6.31 -10.36 -11.90
N VAL A 127 5.79 -9.19 -12.18
CA VAL A 127 6.51 -7.91 -12.27
C VAL A 127 5.75 -6.85 -11.50
N GLU A 128 6.39 -5.76 -11.19
CA GLU A 128 5.69 -4.57 -10.70
C GLU A 128 4.70 -4.05 -11.76
N ALA A 129 3.57 -3.52 -11.32
CA ALA A 129 2.58 -2.96 -12.24
C ALA A 129 3.14 -1.76 -13.02
N SER A 130 4.18 -1.10 -12.51
CA SER A 130 4.93 -0.03 -13.19
C SER A 130 5.54 -0.46 -14.53
N GLU A 131 5.80 -1.76 -14.73
CA GLU A 131 6.34 -2.31 -15.96
C GLU A 131 5.27 -2.55 -17.06
N LYS A 132 3.98 -2.34 -16.73
CA LYS A 132 2.86 -2.62 -17.65
C LYS A 132 1.86 -1.47 -17.69
N ALA A 133 1.33 -1.21 -18.89
CA ALA A 133 0.20 -0.30 -19.02
C ALA A 133 -1.05 -0.90 -18.34
N PRO A 134 -1.83 -0.12 -17.60
CA PRO A 134 -3.07 -0.60 -16.97
C PRO A 134 -4.07 -1.10 -18.03
N THR A 135 -4.64 -2.28 -17.79
CA THR A 135 -5.73 -2.86 -18.58
C THR A 135 -6.99 -2.96 -17.71
N LEU A 136 -8.14 -3.22 -18.35
CA LEU A 136 -9.39 -3.44 -17.59
C LEU A 136 -9.27 -4.67 -16.69
N GLU A 137 -8.70 -5.76 -17.20
CA GLU A 137 -8.50 -7.00 -16.42
C GLU A 137 -7.65 -6.75 -15.18
N TYR A 138 -6.58 -5.98 -15.32
CA TYR A 138 -5.74 -5.58 -14.17
C TYR A 138 -6.53 -4.72 -13.18
N GLY A 139 -7.27 -3.72 -13.67
CA GLY A 139 -8.09 -2.88 -12.79
C GLY A 139 -9.17 -3.65 -12.05
N LEU A 140 -9.84 -4.60 -12.71
CA LEU A 140 -10.84 -5.46 -12.07
C LEU A 140 -10.20 -6.40 -11.03
N ALA A 141 -9.03 -6.99 -11.33
CA ALA A 141 -8.31 -7.83 -10.38
C ALA A 141 -7.85 -7.04 -9.13
N LEU A 142 -7.38 -5.80 -9.33
CA LEU A 142 -7.02 -4.89 -8.24
C LEU A 142 -8.24 -4.55 -7.37
N ALA A 143 -9.35 -4.19 -7.99
CA ALA A 143 -10.61 -3.90 -7.30
C ALA A 143 -11.12 -5.11 -6.49
N GLU A 144 -11.03 -6.31 -7.05
CA GLU A 144 -11.41 -7.54 -6.36
C GLU A 144 -10.53 -7.84 -5.15
N GLY A 145 -9.21 -7.74 -5.30
CA GLY A 145 -8.25 -7.93 -4.22
C GLY A 145 -8.43 -6.92 -3.09
N LEU A 146 -8.58 -5.64 -3.41
CA LEU A 146 -8.84 -4.57 -2.43
C LEU A 146 -10.20 -4.76 -1.75
N ALA A 147 -11.24 -5.13 -2.50
CA ALA A 147 -12.56 -5.42 -1.89
C ALA A 147 -12.48 -6.56 -0.88
N ALA A 148 -11.67 -7.60 -1.13
CA ALA A 148 -11.48 -8.70 -0.18
C ALA A 148 -10.81 -8.22 1.12
N LEU A 149 -9.74 -7.41 1.03
CA LEU A 149 -9.09 -6.82 2.20
C LEU A 149 -10.05 -5.91 2.97
N HIS A 150 -10.73 -5.01 2.26
CA HIS A 150 -11.58 -4.00 2.88
C HIS A 150 -12.83 -4.60 3.52
N ALA A 151 -13.50 -5.54 2.87
CA ALA A 151 -14.67 -6.22 3.44
C ALA A 151 -14.33 -6.99 4.73
N HIS A 152 -13.10 -7.52 4.83
CA HIS A 152 -12.65 -8.22 6.04
C HIS A 152 -12.66 -7.31 7.27
N TRP A 153 -12.31 -6.03 7.14
CA TRP A 153 -12.25 -5.06 8.23
C TRP A 153 -13.34 -3.99 8.16
N TRP A 154 -14.40 -4.21 7.41
CA TRP A 154 -15.40 -3.19 7.11
C TRP A 154 -16.17 -2.69 8.34
N GLY A 155 -16.21 -1.37 8.48
CA GLY A 155 -17.03 -0.62 9.44
C GLY A 155 -16.27 -0.15 10.67
N ALA A 156 -16.52 1.10 11.04
CA ALA A 156 -15.87 1.80 12.16
C ALA A 156 -15.99 1.03 13.49
N ARG A 157 -17.13 0.40 13.74
CA ARG A 157 -17.33 -0.41 14.94
C ARG A 157 -16.38 -1.61 15.01
N ARG A 158 -16.26 -2.38 13.92
CA ARG A 158 -15.36 -3.53 13.86
C ARG A 158 -13.91 -3.12 14.06
N LEU A 159 -13.51 -2.02 13.44
CA LEU A 159 -12.17 -1.44 13.62
C LEU A 159 -11.90 -1.06 15.07
N ALA A 160 -12.84 -0.39 15.73
CA ALA A 160 -12.70 0.00 17.15
C ALA A 160 -12.62 -1.23 18.07
N GLU A 161 -13.43 -2.25 17.84
CA GLU A 161 -13.40 -3.52 18.60
C GLU A 161 -12.06 -4.26 18.43
N ALA A 162 -11.40 -4.10 17.28
CA ALA A 162 -10.08 -4.66 17.01
C ALA A 162 -8.90 -3.78 17.50
N GLY A 163 -9.18 -2.65 18.16
CA GLY A 163 -8.16 -1.73 18.62
C GLY A 163 -7.51 -0.85 17.55
N ALA A 164 -8.15 -0.74 16.38
CA ALA A 164 -7.74 0.10 15.26
C ALA A 164 -8.87 1.07 14.87
N PRO A 165 -9.29 1.99 15.77
CA PRO A 165 -10.38 2.91 15.47
C PRO A 165 -10.04 3.83 14.30
N ILE A 166 -11.06 4.43 13.66
CA ILE A 166 -10.84 5.49 12.69
C ILE A 166 -10.06 6.65 13.30
N HIS A 167 -9.25 7.29 12.50
CA HIS A 167 -8.37 8.35 12.96
C HIS A 167 -9.13 9.57 13.48
N SER A 168 -8.58 10.20 14.52
CA SER A 168 -9.11 11.44 15.09
C SER A 168 -8.93 12.64 14.12
N ALA A 169 -9.70 13.69 14.37
CA ALA A 169 -9.54 14.95 13.65
C ALA A 169 -8.10 15.53 13.76
N GLU A 170 -7.43 15.31 14.86
CA GLU A 170 -6.04 15.73 15.06
C GLU A 170 -5.09 14.93 14.14
N HIS A 171 -5.26 13.61 14.05
CA HIS A 171 -4.44 12.77 13.19
C HIS A 171 -4.67 13.10 11.70
N ILE A 172 -5.94 13.35 11.30
CA ILE A 172 -6.27 13.77 9.93
C ILE A 172 -5.59 15.10 9.60
N ARG A 173 -5.60 16.08 10.52
CA ARG A 173 -4.84 17.32 10.33
C ARG A 173 -3.34 17.08 10.21
N ARG A 174 -2.77 16.27 11.10
CA ARG A 174 -1.34 15.90 11.02
C ARG A 174 -0.97 15.33 9.66
N PHE A 175 -1.79 14.42 9.11
CA PHE A 175 -1.59 13.84 7.77
C PHE A 175 -1.52 14.93 6.69
N VAL A 176 -2.39 15.94 6.75
CA VAL A 176 -2.41 17.05 5.79
C VAL A 176 -1.27 18.02 6.04
N ASP A 177 -1.00 18.37 7.29
CA ASP A 177 0.00 19.37 7.69
C ASP A 177 1.43 18.94 7.29
N ILE A 178 1.73 17.65 7.28
CA ILE A 178 3.01 17.11 6.82
C ILE A 178 3.28 17.46 5.35
N ALA A 179 2.26 17.44 4.50
CA ALA A 179 2.37 17.73 3.07
C ALA A 179 2.33 19.24 2.74
N GLN A 180 1.78 20.07 3.64
CA GLN A 180 1.52 21.49 3.38
C GLN A 180 2.78 22.31 3.02
N PRO A 181 3.96 22.14 3.66
CA PRO A 181 5.17 22.84 3.24
C PRO A 181 5.56 22.56 1.80
N GLY A 182 5.37 21.30 1.35
CA GLY A 182 5.65 20.91 -0.03
C GLY A 182 4.76 21.61 -1.04
N ALA A 183 3.46 21.76 -0.75
CA ALA A 183 2.55 22.54 -1.58
C ALA A 183 3.03 24.00 -1.71
N ALA A 184 3.42 24.64 -0.61
CA ALA A 184 3.95 26.00 -0.64
C ALA A 184 5.23 26.11 -1.49
N HIS A 185 6.15 25.16 -1.37
CA HIS A 185 7.37 25.13 -2.19
C HIS A 185 7.07 24.98 -3.69
N ILE A 186 6.14 24.07 -4.05
CA ILE A 186 5.73 23.85 -5.45
C ILE A 186 5.08 25.11 -6.01
N LEU A 187 4.12 25.70 -5.32
CA LEU A 187 3.42 26.89 -5.79
C LEU A 187 4.38 28.08 -5.97
N ASN A 188 5.37 28.23 -5.12
CA ASN A 188 6.37 29.30 -5.23
C ASN A 188 7.37 29.09 -6.39
N GLN A 189 7.74 27.85 -6.70
CA GLN A 189 8.84 27.56 -7.61
C GLN A 189 8.39 26.95 -8.95
N PHE A 190 7.26 26.28 -9.00
CA PHE A 190 6.78 25.51 -10.14
C PHE A 190 5.36 25.86 -10.59
N SER A 191 4.81 26.99 -10.18
CA SER A 191 3.46 27.42 -10.60
C SER A 191 3.29 27.48 -12.12
N THR A 192 4.36 27.76 -12.86
CA THR A 192 4.35 27.78 -14.34
C THR A 192 4.22 26.40 -14.99
N ALA A 193 4.46 25.32 -14.26
CA ALA A 193 4.25 23.94 -14.71
C ALA A 193 2.83 23.43 -14.41
N LEU A 194 1.98 24.27 -13.80
CA LEU A 194 0.60 23.98 -13.44
C LEU A 194 -0.36 24.76 -14.35
N GLU A 195 -1.56 24.21 -14.55
CA GLU A 195 -2.64 24.97 -15.21
C GLU A 195 -2.98 26.24 -14.42
N PRO A 196 -3.40 27.33 -15.07
CA PRO A 196 -3.56 28.65 -14.43
C PRO A 196 -4.49 28.66 -13.21
N HIS A 197 -5.48 27.77 -13.12
CA HIS A 197 -6.45 27.69 -12.03
C HIS A 197 -6.01 26.75 -10.89
N TRP A 198 -5.04 25.85 -11.11
CA TRP A 198 -4.61 24.87 -10.12
C TRP A 198 -3.96 25.47 -8.86
N PRO A 199 -3.18 26.55 -8.91
CA PRO A 199 -2.71 27.19 -7.67
C PRO A 199 -3.83 27.55 -6.70
N GLU A 200 -4.94 28.12 -7.19
CA GLU A 200 -6.10 28.44 -6.36
C GLU A 200 -6.82 27.17 -5.88
N LEU A 201 -6.94 26.14 -6.74
CA LEU A 201 -7.50 24.86 -6.34
C LEU A 201 -6.69 24.24 -5.20
N VAL A 202 -5.35 24.25 -5.26
CA VAL A 202 -4.47 23.73 -4.19
C VAL A 202 -4.67 24.53 -2.90
N HIS A 203 -4.73 25.87 -2.96
CA HIS A 203 -5.00 26.70 -1.78
C HIS A 203 -6.35 26.36 -1.14
N THR A 204 -7.40 26.26 -1.93
CA THR A 204 -8.76 25.91 -1.46
C THR A 204 -8.79 24.51 -0.87
N LEU A 205 -8.12 23.55 -1.51
CA LEU A 205 -8.02 22.17 -1.05
C LEU A 205 -7.39 22.12 0.35
N TYR A 206 -6.24 22.72 0.55
CA TYR A 206 -5.58 22.72 1.87
C TYR A 206 -6.40 23.47 2.94
N ALA A 207 -7.19 24.46 2.55
CA ALA A 207 -8.03 25.24 3.48
C ALA A 207 -9.32 24.53 3.89
N GLN A 208 -9.95 23.77 3.00
CA GLN A 208 -11.34 23.30 3.18
C GLN A 208 -11.45 21.75 3.23
N HIS A 209 -10.73 21.03 2.39
CA HIS A 209 -10.81 19.57 2.30
C HIS A 209 -10.54 18.83 3.63
N PRO A 210 -9.62 19.26 4.53
CA PRO A 210 -9.44 18.60 5.81
C PRO A 210 -10.69 18.61 6.69
N GLN A 211 -11.54 19.64 6.58
CA GLN A 211 -12.81 19.70 7.31
C GLN A 211 -13.84 18.74 6.71
N ALA A 212 -13.87 18.58 5.38
CA ALA A 212 -14.71 17.57 4.73
C ALA A 212 -14.29 16.16 5.13
N MET A 213 -12.97 15.87 5.17
CA MET A 213 -12.43 14.61 5.69
C MET A 213 -12.88 14.35 7.14
N ILE A 214 -12.77 15.34 8.02
CA ILE A 214 -13.18 15.22 9.42
C ILE A 214 -14.70 15.03 9.53
N ALA A 215 -15.49 15.80 8.77
CA ALA A 215 -16.94 15.65 8.76
C ALA A 215 -17.36 14.25 8.32
N ARG A 216 -16.67 13.66 7.33
CA ARG A 216 -16.94 12.31 6.85
C ARG A 216 -16.78 11.22 7.93
N THR A 217 -15.94 11.44 8.94
CA THR A 217 -15.75 10.49 10.06
C THR A 217 -16.97 10.39 10.99
N GLN A 218 -17.99 11.22 10.83
CA GLN A 218 -19.23 11.13 11.60
C GLN A 218 -20.19 10.04 11.10
N ASP A 219 -19.95 9.49 9.91
CA ASP A 219 -20.67 8.33 9.36
C ASP A 219 -19.76 7.09 9.49
N ASP A 220 -20.32 5.99 10.01
CA ASP A 220 -19.57 4.77 10.32
C ASP A 220 -19.26 3.91 9.09
N SER A 221 -19.89 4.19 7.94
CA SER A 221 -19.75 3.36 6.73
C SER A 221 -18.51 3.75 5.91
N GLY A 222 -18.03 2.84 5.08
CA GLY A 222 -16.89 3.09 4.18
C GLY A 222 -15.51 2.89 4.79
N PHE A 223 -15.37 2.90 6.12
CA PHE A 223 -14.09 2.77 6.81
C PHE A 223 -13.63 1.32 6.93
N THR A 224 -12.33 1.13 6.74
CA THR A 224 -11.65 -0.18 6.83
C THR A 224 -10.17 0.00 7.18
N LEU A 225 -9.44 -1.09 7.39
CA LEU A 225 -7.98 -1.06 7.28
C LEU A 225 -7.62 -0.91 5.81
N ILE A 226 -6.86 0.13 5.47
CA ILE A 226 -6.37 0.36 4.12
C ILE A 226 -4.92 -0.11 3.97
N HIS A 227 -4.51 -0.36 2.74
CA HIS A 227 -3.10 -0.59 2.41
C HIS A 227 -2.31 0.74 2.55
N GLY A 228 -2.88 1.82 2.05
CA GLY A 228 -2.38 3.18 2.23
C GLY A 228 -1.25 3.61 1.30
N ASP A 229 -0.68 2.67 0.54
CA ASP A 229 0.40 2.92 -0.43
C ASP A 229 0.30 1.97 -1.63
N VAL A 230 -0.87 1.96 -2.29
CA VAL A 230 -1.15 1.09 -3.45
C VAL A 230 -0.60 1.72 -4.73
N GLY A 231 0.69 2.11 -4.70
CA GLY A 231 1.40 2.58 -5.88
C GLY A 231 1.75 1.44 -6.83
N HIS A 232 2.00 1.75 -8.10
CA HIS A 232 2.27 0.76 -9.13
C HIS A 232 3.53 -0.10 -8.88
N ASN A 233 4.44 0.35 -8.01
CA ASN A 233 5.60 -0.43 -7.57
C ASN A 233 5.25 -1.41 -6.44
N ASN A 234 4.13 -1.20 -5.75
CA ASN A 234 3.66 -2.03 -4.65
C ASN A 234 2.57 -3.03 -5.08
N ILE A 235 2.33 -3.15 -6.38
CA ILE A 235 1.39 -4.10 -6.97
C ILE A 235 2.16 -5.04 -7.88
N LEU A 236 2.12 -6.34 -7.59
CA LEU A 236 2.70 -7.36 -8.44
C LEU A 236 1.64 -7.93 -9.38
N VAL A 237 1.89 -7.83 -10.68
CA VAL A 237 1.03 -8.36 -11.74
C VAL A 237 1.69 -9.53 -12.46
N PRO A 238 0.94 -10.53 -12.95
CA PRO A 238 1.54 -11.67 -13.61
C PRO A 238 2.29 -11.24 -14.88
N ARG A 239 3.48 -11.84 -15.11
CA ARG A 239 4.22 -11.67 -16.38
C ARG A 239 3.38 -12.16 -17.55
N HIS A 240 2.72 -13.30 -17.37
CA HIS A 240 1.89 -13.97 -18.37
C HIS A 240 0.76 -14.77 -17.70
N GLY A 241 -0.37 -14.93 -18.41
CA GLY A 241 -1.50 -15.75 -17.99
C GLY A 241 -2.37 -15.10 -16.91
N ASP A 242 -3.22 -15.89 -16.25
CA ASP A 242 -4.30 -15.46 -15.36
C ASP A 242 -3.95 -15.69 -13.88
N ARG A 243 -2.69 -15.47 -13.51
CA ARG A 243 -2.28 -15.55 -12.10
C ARG A 243 -2.86 -14.37 -11.31
N PRO A 244 -3.09 -14.54 -9.99
CA PRO A 244 -3.56 -13.44 -9.14
C PRO A 244 -2.55 -12.29 -9.10
N ILE A 245 -3.01 -11.11 -8.77
CA ILE A 245 -2.16 -9.98 -8.37
C ILE A 245 -1.82 -10.09 -6.89
N TYR A 246 -0.78 -9.40 -6.47
CA TYR A 246 -0.41 -9.28 -5.06
C TYR A 246 -0.11 -7.84 -4.69
N LEU A 247 -0.39 -7.48 -3.42
CA LEU A 247 -0.08 -6.19 -2.83
C LEU A 247 1.04 -6.36 -1.82
N ILE A 248 2.06 -5.51 -1.91
CA ILE A 248 3.26 -5.53 -1.06
C ILE A 248 3.50 -4.14 -0.47
N ASP A 249 4.38 -4.03 0.50
CA ASP A 249 4.86 -2.76 1.04
C ASP A 249 3.74 -1.86 1.60
N ARG A 250 2.90 -2.44 2.50
CA ARG A 250 1.86 -1.64 3.18
C ARG A 250 2.48 -0.44 3.87
N GLN A 251 1.78 0.71 3.79
CA GLN A 251 2.18 1.99 4.38
C GLN A 251 2.74 1.84 5.81
N PRO A 252 4.01 2.23 6.05
CA PRO A 252 4.68 2.04 7.32
C PRO A 252 4.65 3.25 8.26
N PHE A 253 4.41 4.47 7.73
CA PHE A 253 4.56 5.70 8.49
C PHE A 253 3.48 5.90 9.56
N ASP A 254 3.88 6.34 10.75
CA ASP A 254 2.99 6.56 11.89
C ASP A 254 2.06 7.78 11.73
N TRP A 255 2.40 8.70 10.84
CA TRP A 255 1.58 9.87 10.51
C TRP A 255 0.55 9.61 9.42
N SER A 256 0.67 8.51 8.70
CA SER A 256 -0.23 8.16 7.61
C SER A 256 -1.57 7.61 8.12
N LEU A 257 -2.58 7.61 7.25
CA LEU A 257 -3.87 7.00 7.56
C LEU A 257 -3.76 5.49 7.33
N THR A 258 -4.12 4.70 8.36
CA THR A 258 -4.15 3.23 8.30
C THR A 258 -5.58 2.69 8.37
N THR A 259 -6.50 3.47 8.97
CA THR A 259 -7.94 3.22 9.00
C THR A 259 -8.64 4.37 8.30
N TRP A 260 -9.08 4.16 7.09
CA TRP A 260 -9.70 5.19 6.27
C TRP A 260 -10.78 4.59 5.36
N LEU A 261 -11.35 5.41 4.47
CA LEU A 261 -12.30 4.98 3.46
C LEU A 261 -11.63 3.98 2.52
N GLY A 262 -12.17 2.77 2.37
CA GLY A 262 -11.52 1.72 1.58
C GLY A 262 -11.27 2.11 0.12
N VAL A 263 -12.13 2.92 -0.46
CA VAL A 263 -11.99 3.40 -1.84
C VAL A 263 -10.75 4.29 -2.06
N TYR A 264 -10.10 4.75 -0.97
CA TYR A 264 -8.83 5.48 -1.03
C TYR A 264 -7.73 4.69 -1.74
N ASP A 265 -7.62 3.39 -1.49
CA ASP A 265 -6.59 2.57 -2.13
C ASP A 265 -6.78 2.49 -3.65
N LEU A 266 -8.02 2.46 -4.13
CA LEU A 266 -8.29 2.58 -5.57
C LEU A 266 -7.99 3.97 -6.11
N ALA A 267 -8.37 5.02 -5.37
CA ALA A 267 -8.04 6.39 -5.77
C ALA A 267 -6.51 6.56 -5.88
N TYR A 268 -5.77 6.06 -4.89
CA TYR A 268 -4.30 6.08 -4.90
C TYR A 268 -3.74 5.44 -6.17
N ALA A 269 -4.10 4.18 -6.44
CA ALA A 269 -3.58 3.43 -7.59
C ALA A 269 -3.93 4.06 -8.94
N MET A 270 -5.19 4.49 -9.11
CA MET A 270 -5.67 4.96 -10.41
C MET A 270 -5.28 6.41 -10.69
N VAL A 271 -5.30 7.27 -9.66
CA VAL A 271 -5.09 8.71 -9.85
C VAL A 271 -3.61 9.05 -9.91
N LEU A 272 -2.78 8.46 -9.04
CA LEU A 272 -1.36 8.82 -9.00
C LEU A 272 -0.57 8.20 -10.17
N ASP A 273 -0.93 6.98 -10.60
CA ASP A 273 -0.07 6.19 -11.45
C ASP A 273 -0.58 5.99 -12.89
N TRP A 274 -1.91 5.98 -13.10
CA TRP A 274 -2.43 5.76 -14.44
C TRP A 274 -2.40 7.03 -15.27
N GLU A 275 -2.03 6.90 -16.54
CA GLU A 275 -2.15 8.01 -17.48
C GLU A 275 -3.58 8.53 -17.54
N ILE A 276 -3.76 9.85 -17.65
CA ILE A 276 -5.05 10.54 -17.52
C ILE A 276 -6.14 9.90 -18.40
N GLU A 277 -5.83 9.67 -19.69
CA GLU A 277 -6.81 9.09 -20.61
C GLU A 277 -7.13 7.63 -20.26
N ARG A 278 -6.16 6.88 -19.73
CA ARG A 278 -6.37 5.51 -19.29
C ARG A 278 -7.24 5.47 -18.03
N ARG A 279 -6.98 6.35 -17.07
CA ARG A 279 -7.85 6.52 -15.90
C ARG A 279 -9.28 6.82 -16.31
N ARG A 280 -9.51 7.84 -17.17
CA ARG A 280 -10.83 8.21 -17.65
C ARG A 280 -11.61 7.06 -18.29
N GLN A 281 -10.90 6.16 -19.01
CA GLN A 281 -11.52 4.99 -19.65
C GLN A 281 -11.90 3.89 -18.67
N LEU A 282 -11.07 3.64 -17.66
CA LEU A 282 -11.17 2.46 -16.80
C LEU A 282 -11.75 2.73 -15.42
N GLU A 283 -11.75 3.96 -14.95
CA GLU A 283 -12.13 4.38 -13.60
C GLU A 283 -13.53 3.89 -13.19
N MET A 284 -14.54 4.23 -13.98
CA MET A 284 -15.91 3.86 -13.64
C MET A 284 -16.18 2.35 -13.67
N PRO A 285 -15.73 1.57 -14.68
CA PRO A 285 -15.81 0.11 -14.64
C PRO A 285 -15.13 -0.52 -13.42
N VAL A 286 -13.95 -0.01 -13.03
CA VAL A 286 -13.20 -0.52 -11.87
C VAL A 286 -13.91 -0.21 -10.57
N LEU A 287 -14.41 1.01 -10.38
CA LEU A 287 -15.19 1.41 -9.20
C LEU A 287 -16.49 0.61 -9.08
N SER A 288 -17.22 0.41 -10.20
CA SER A 288 -18.44 -0.40 -10.20
C SER A 288 -18.15 -1.83 -9.76
N HIS A 289 -17.09 -2.43 -10.29
CA HIS A 289 -16.67 -3.77 -9.91
C HIS A 289 -16.29 -3.84 -8.42
N TYR A 290 -15.53 -2.87 -7.92
CA TYR A 290 -15.18 -2.80 -6.49
C TYR A 290 -16.44 -2.77 -5.61
N HIS A 291 -17.41 -1.93 -5.93
CA HIS A 291 -18.68 -1.85 -5.20
C HIS A 291 -19.44 -3.19 -5.22
N GLU A 292 -19.57 -3.80 -6.40
CA GLU A 292 -20.21 -5.12 -6.56
C GLU A 292 -19.51 -6.20 -5.72
N ARG A 293 -18.17 -6.17 -5.67
CA ARG A 293 -17.38 -7.12 -4.86
C ARG A 293 -17.56 -6.89 -3.37
N LEU A 294 -17.61 -5.65 -2.89
CA LEU A 294 -17.94 -5.34 -1.48
C LEU A 294 -19.32 -5.90 -1.10
N VAL A 295 -20.34 -5.66 -1.91
CA VAL A 295 -21.69 -6.19 -1.67
C VAL A 295 -21.68 -7.73 -1.66
N LYS A 296 -20.97 -8.36 -2.58
CA LYS A 296 -20.83 -9.83 -2.63
C LYS A 296 -20.09 -10.38 -1.40
N GLN A 297 -19.21 -9.62 -0.80
CA GLN A 297 -18.50 -9.95 0.44
C GLN A 297 -19.32 -9.66 1.71
N GLY A 298 -20.56 -9.21 1.57
CA GLY A 298 -21.48 -8.98 2.69
C GLY A 298 -21.51 -7.56 3.23
N VAL A 299 -20.88 -6.59 2.57
CA VAL A 299 -21.02 -5.18 2.92
C VAL A 299 -22.45 -4.72 2.60
N ILE A 300 -23.13 -4.15 3.58
CA ILE A 300 -24.49 -3.63 3.47
C ILE A 300 -24.54 -2.15 3.87
N GLY A 301 -25.49 -1.40 3.33
CA GLY A 301 -25.71 0.00 3.71
C GLY A 301 -24.70 0.98 3.13
N TYR A 302 -23.86 0.56 2.19
CA TYR A 302 -22.91 1.43 1.48
C TYR A 302 -23.27 1.47 0.01
N GLY A 303 -24.03 2.50 -0.38
CA GLY A 303 -24.55 2.63 -1.74
C GLY A 303 -23.54 3.24 -2.71
N TRP A 304 -23.89 3.14 -4.01
CA TRP A 304 -23.05 3.65 -5.08
C TRP A 304 -22.77 5.16 -4.97
N GLU A 305 -23.79 5.97 -4.66
CA GLU A 305 -23.64 7.44 -4.53
C GLU A 305 -22.63 7.77 -3.43
N GLN A 306 -22.73 7.11 -2.28
CA GLN A 306 -21.80 7.31 -1.17
C GLN A 306 -20.38 6.86 -1.52
N LEU A 307 -20.23 5.68 -2.14
CA LEU A 307 -18.93 5.22 -2.63
C LEU A 307 -18.31 6.24 -3.59
N PHE A 308 -19.09 6.79 -4.50
CA PHE A 308 -18.58 7.72 -5.49
C PHE A 308 -18.19 9.07 -4.87
N ASP A 309 -18.94 9.59 -3.91
CA ASP A 309 -18.56 10.79 -3.16
C ASP A 309 -17.32 10.55 -2.28
N ASP A 310 -17.23 9.39 -1.64
CA ASP A 310 -16.03 8.97 -0.91
C ASP A 310 -14.81 8.83 -1.83
N TYR A 311 -15.00 8.32 -3.04
CA TYR A 311 -13.95 8.26 -4.05
C TYR A 311 -13.47 9.66 -4.43
N ARG A 312 -14.39 10.60 -4.72
CA ARG A 312 -14.06 12.00 -5.03
C ARG A 312 -13.29 12.68 -3.89
N LEU A 313 -13.69 12.41 -2.64
CA LEU A 313 -12.99 12.89 -1.46
C LEU A 313 -11.55 12.32 -1.41
N CYS A 314 -11.39 11.03 -1.68
CA CYS A 314 -10.08 10.38 -1.68
C CYS A 314 -9.19 10.78 -2.86
N VAL A 315 -9.76 11.09 -4.03
CA VAL A 315 -9.02 11.62 -5.20
C VAL A 315 -8.24 12.89 -4.84
N ALA A 316 -8.85 13.80 -4.10
CA ALA A 316 -8.21 15.03 -3.65
C ALA A 316 -7.01 14.76 -2.72
N MET A 317 -7.00 13.65 -1.99
CA MET A 317 -5.87 13.27 -1.14
C MET A 317 -4.60 12.96 -1.95
N GLY A 318 -4.71 12.62 -3.23
CA GLY A 318 -3.56 12.46 -4.12
C GLY A 318 -2.69 13.72 -4.22
N VAL A 319 -3.28 14.89 -4.03
CA VAL A 319 -2.52 16.17 -3.97
C VAL A 319 -1.59 16.19 -2.75
N TYR A 320 -2.04 15.69 -1.59
CA TYR A 320 -1.20 15.60 -0.39
C TYR A 320 -0.02 14.66 -0.61
N ILE A 321 -0.28 13.48 -1.21
CA ILE A 321 0.78 12.50 -1.51
C ILE A 321 1.82 13.10 -2.44
N ALA A 322 1.40 13.76 -3.53
CA ALA A 322 2.33 14.37 -4.48
C ALA A 322 3.14 15.52 -3.86
N THR A 323 2.53 16.34 -3.02
CA THR A 323 3.19 17.50 -2.42
C THR A 323 4.10 17.13 -1.24
N GLU A 324 3.85 16.00 -0.56
CA GLU A 324 4.68 15.49 0.52
C GLU A 324 6.13 15.28 0.07
N TYR A 325 6.37 14.82 -1.16
CA TYR A 325 7.72 14.69 -1.73
C TYR A 325 8.55 15.99 -1.68
N CYS A 326 7.89 17.13 -1.58
CA CYS A 326 8.51 18.45 -1.59
C CYS A 326 8.52 19.13 -0.21
N ARG A 327 8.18 18.43 0.89
CA ARG A 327 8.10 19.02 2.25
C ARG A 327 9.41 19.69 2.71
N GLY A 328 10.55 19.11 2.36
CA GLY A 328 11.89 19.65 2.64
C GLY A 328 12.42 20.62 1.57
N GLY A 329 11.57 21.06 0.63
CA GLY A 329 11.94 21.84 -0.53
C GLY A 329 11.83 21.06 -1.84
N VAL A 330 11.70 21.78 -2.97
CA VAL A 330 11.60 21.12 -4.27
C VAL A 330 12.95 20.51 -4.64
N ASN A 331 13.00 19.19 -4.65
CA ASN A 331 14.18 18.41 -4.99
C ASN A 331 14.03 17.84 -6.42
N GLY A 332 14.97 18.18 -7.29
CA GLY A 332 14.99 17.68 -8.67
C GLY A 332 15.10 16.16 -8.80
N ARG A 333 15.60 15.47 -7.75
CA ARG A 333 15.72 14.00 -7.74
C ARG A 333 14.37 13.30 -7.92
N TRP A 334 13.29 13.85 -7.33
CA TRP A 334 11.97 13.24 -7.32
C TRP A 334 10.96 13.92 -8.26
N ILE A 335 11.41 14.88 -9.09
CA ILE A 335 10.50 15.63 -9.97
C ILE A 335 9.75 14.74 -10.95
N SER A 336 10.39 13.67 -11.43
CA SER A 336 9.77 12.69 -12.33
C SER A 336 8.69 11.83 -11.64
N ALA A 337 8.64 11.82 -10.32
CA ALA A 337 7.60 11.16 -9.54
C ALA A 337 6.48 12.16 -9.16
N TRP A 338 6.80 13.16 -8.34
CA TRP A 338 5.78 14.02 -7.74
C TRP A 338 5.04 14.93 -8.74
N LEU A 339 5.71 15.44 -9.79
CA LEU A 339 5.07 16.36 -10.72
C LEU A 339 3.97 15.67 -11.55
N PRO A 340 4.20 14.49 -12.17
CA PRO A 340 3.13 13.75 -12.81
C PRO A 340 2.00 13.35 -11.85
N MET A 341 2.31 12.91 -10.62
CA MET A 341 1.30 12.59 -9.59
C MET A 341 0.43 13.80 -9.29
N LEU A 342 1.03 14.98 -9.08
CA LEU A 342 0.30 16.22 -8.82
C LEU A 342 -0.60 16.61 -9.98
N GLN A 343 -0.08 16.59 -11.20
CA GLN A 343 -0.85 16.94 -12.41
C GLN A 343 -2.02 15.99 -12.63
N ARG A 344 -1.81 14.68 -12.45
CA ARG A 344 -2.87 13.66 -12.55
C ARG A 344 -3.94 13.85 -11.47
N SER A 345 -3.53 14.13 -10.22
CA SER A 345 -4.46 14.37 -9.10
C SER A 345 -5.31 15.62 -9.33
N LEU A 346 -4.71 16.72 -9.75
CA LEU A 346 -5.43 17.97 -10.04
C LEU A 346 -6.37 17.80 -11.26
N THR A 347 -5.92 17.11 -12.31
CA THR A 347 -6.78 16.76 -13.46
C THR A 347 -7.97 15.89 -13.02
N ALA A 348 -7.75 14.92 -12.13
CA ALA A 348 -8.81 14.07 -11.60
C ALA A 348 -9.79 14.88 -10.74
N CYS A 349 -9.30 15.83 -9.93
CA CYS A 349 -10.15 16.75 -9.19
C CYS A 349 -11.07 17.59 -10.11
N ASP A 350 -10.53 18.06 -11.23
CA ASP A 350 -11.33 18.81 -12.23
C ASP A 350 -12.36 17.90 -12.91
N ASP A 351 -11.93 16.74 -13.43
CA ASP A 351 -12.78 15.78 -14.13
C ASP A 351 -13.98 15.34 -13.28
N LEU A 352 -13.75 15.11 -11.98
CA LEU A 352 -14.73 14.58 -11.04
C LEU A 352 -15.41 15.66 -10.21
N ARG A 353 -15.08 16.94 -10.42
CA ARG A 353 -15.62 18.08 -9.66
C ARG A 353 -15.47 17.89 -8.14
N CYS A 354 -14.30 17.44 -7.71
CA CYS A 354 -14.08 17.12 -6.30
C CYS A 354 -14.33 18.32 -5.38
N SER A 355 -14.05 19.54 -5.83
CA SER A 355 -14.26 20.79 -5.07
C SER A 355 -15.72 21.08 -4.68
N GLU A 356 -16.71 20.36 -5.23
CA GLU A 356 -18.10 20.46 -4.78
C GLU A 356 -18.34 19.81 -3.41
N LEU A 357 -17.37 19.04 -2.88
CA LEU A 357 -17.49 18.32 -1.61
C LEU A 357 -16.94 19.10 -0.40
N TRP A 358 -16.29 20.27 -0.61
CA TRP A 358 -15.75 21.12 0.45
C TRP A 358 -15.91 22.61 0.17
#